data_7cbbe9a0e1c917ba9b7cfcf9ae78d3fb
#
_entry.id   7cbbe9a0e1c917ba9b7cfcf9ae78d3fb
#
_cell.length_a   1.000
_cell.length_b   1.000
_cell.length_c   1.000
_cell.angle_alpha   90.00
_cell.angle_beta   90.00
_cell.angle_gamma   90.00
#
_symmetry.space_group_name_H-M   'P 1'
#
loop_
_entity.id
_entity.type
_entity.pdbx_description
1 polymer ?
#
loop_
_entity_poly.entity_id
_entity_poly.type
_entity_poly.pdbx_seq_one_letter_code
_entity_poly.pdbx_strand_id
1 'polypeptide(L)'
;ADAEVISTEGMTVMPGLWDMHVHLMINGHADYDYWDKHYLDKQRDVIMPASAEQLLMAGITSARDLGGPLEDSLAVRDAINAGKIPGPTMYMSGPFIQKKPYPGTEAFRWGVDSPADARAKVRRLAEAGVDVIKLIDQDQMAEAEIAAIVDEAHKHQLPVIAHAHRPEEVRRGLRHGVDGFEHTGFAAAPEFPPDVMEALRERTANMALGPLFWTPTVEGLYNFPYTVRNHEFIDNDSWHRGLPPDIVADIRKSLEHPERISYFQQTPQRQPTLRRKFDQLRQSGVVLLVGTDSGIPMKFHSQSTWHELEAWVDQLDVPAIDAIRAATYWPAVAMKADKDYGTVTEGKYADIIAVKGDVLKQVALLQRVDIVIKHGQRVK
;
A
#
# COMPACT_ATOMS: atom_id res chain seq x y z
N ALA A 1 10.20 -38.03 -6.70
CA ALA A 1 10.10 -36.99 -5.66
C ALA A 1 8.67 -37.07 -5.14
N ASP A 2 8.52 -37.23 -3.83
CA ASP A 2 7.24 -37.31 -3.14
C ASP A 2 6.64 -35.90 -3.11
N ALA A 3 5.78 -35.58 -4.07
CA ALA A 3 5.06 -34.33 -4.09
C ALA A 3 3.91 -34.39 -3.07
N GLU A 4 3.79 -33.38 -2.22
CA GLU A 4 2.61 -33.20 -1.40
C GLU A 4 1.43 -32.80 -2.30
N VAL A 5 0.33 -33.53 -2.21
CA VAL A 5 -0.89 -33.21 -2.94
C VAL A 5 -1.85 -32.47 -2.01
N ILE A 6 -2.18 -31.23 -2.36
CA ILE A 6 -3.15 -30.42 -1.63
C ILE A 6 -4.46 -30.39 -2.42
N SER A 7 -5.55 -30.92 -1.82
CA SER A 7 -6.87 -30.86 -2.45
C SER A 7 -7.41 -29.44 -2.42
N THR A 8 -7.81 -28.94 -3.59
CA THR A 8 -8.45 -27.63 -3.77
C THR A 8 -9.84 -27.76 -4.39
N GLU A 9 -10.51 -28.91 -4.17
CA GLU A 9 -11.86 -29.14 -4.67
C GLU A 9 -12.85 -28.08 -4.13
N GLY A 10 -13.59 -27.44 -5.03
CA GLY A 10 -14.52 -26.36 -4.68
C GLY A 10 -13.88 -25.04 -4.29
N MET A 11 -12.60 -24.87 -4.60
CA MET A 11 -11.85 -23.65 -4.32
C MET A 11 -11.48 -22.88 -5.59
N THR A 12 -11.37 -21.57 -5.47
CA THR A 12 -10.63 -20.73 -6.41
C THR A 12 -9.15 -20.77 -6.04
N VAL A 13 -8.30 -21.18 -6.97
CA VAL A 13 -6.83 -21.13 -6.85
C VAL A 13 -6.33 -19.97 -7.70
N MET A 14 -5.52 -19.10 -7.11
CA MET A 14 -5.05 -17.88 -7.77
C MET A 14 -3.65 -17.48 -7.28
N PRO A 15 -2.94 -16.58 -7.97
CA PRO A 15 -1.71 -15.99 -7.45
C PRO A 15 -1.95 -15.36 -6.09
N GLY A 16 -0.93 -15.37 -5.23
CA GLY A 16 -0.96 -14.62 -3.98
C GLY A 16 -1.17 -13.14 -4.24
N LEU A 17 -1.90 -12.48 -3.35
CA LEU A 17 -2.24 -11.07 -3.46
C LEU A 17 -1.02 -10.18 -3.21
N TRP A 18 -1.05 -9.00 -3.79
CA TRP A 18 -0.16 -7.89 -3.53
C TRP A 18 -0.92 -6.75 -2.87
N ASP A 19 -0.27 -6.08 -1.91
CA ASP A 19 -0.71 -4.79 -1.40
C ASP A 19 0.37 -3.74 -1.69
N MET A 20 0.05 -2.78 -2.56
CA MET A 20 1.03 -1.81 -3.08
C MET A 20 1.19 -0.56 -2.20
N HIS A 21 0.50 -0.52 -1.07
CA HIS A 21 0.63 0.58 -0.12
C HIS A 21 0.32 0.11 1.30
N VAL A 22 1.34 -0.22 2.05
CA VAL A 22 1.24 -0.58 3.47
C VAL A 22 2.21 0.25 4.31
N HIS A 23 1.99 0.30 5.61
CA HIS A 23 2.89 0.85 6.61
C HIS A 23 3.07 -0.15 7.75
N LEU A 24 4.11 -0.98 7.69
CA LEU A 24 4.35 -2.01 8.70
C LEU A 24 4.64 -1.43 10.10
N MET A 25 5.15 -0.20 10.14
CA MET A 25 5.53 0.49 11.39
C MET A 25 4.34 0.89 12.27
N ILE A 26 3.11 0.89 11.73
CA ILE A 26 1.87 1.24 12.43
C ILE A 26 0.85 0.12 12.28
N ASN A 27 -0.06 -0.04 13.25
CA ASN A 27 -1.03 -1.14 13.25
C ASN A 27 -2.41 -0.70 13.77
N GLY A 28 -3.03 0.24 13.07
CA GLY A 28 -4.43 0.62 13.28
C GLY A 28 -4.73 1.51 14.49
N HIS A 29 -3.73 1.93 15.27
CA HIS A 29 -3.92 2.81 16.42
C HIS A 29 -4.46 4.19 16.00
N ALA A 30 -5.39 4.76 16.77
CA ALA A 30 -6.08 6.00 16.41
C ALA A 30 -5.21 7.26 16.47
N ASP A 31 -4.16 7.26 17.25
CA ASP A 31 -3.31 8.42 17.55
C ASP A 31 -1.86 8.15 17.12
N TYR A 32 -1.41 8.83 16.05
CA TYR A 32 -0.06 8.72 15.53
C TYR A 32 0.99 9.28 16.48
N ASP A 33 0.74 10.45 17.07
CA ASP A 33 1.72 11.11 17.95
C ASP A 33 1.99 10.26 19.19
N TYR A 34 0.94 9.65 19.73
CA TYR A 34 1.06 8.70 20.82
C TYR A 34 1.85 7.46 20.39
N TRP A 35 1.50 6.87 19.24
CA TRP A 35 2.13 5.66 18.70
C TRP A 35 3.62 5.85 18.47
N ASP A 36 3.99 6.91 17.75
CA ASP A 36 5.38 7.22 17.42
C ASP A 36 6.22 7.45 18.67
N LYS A 37 5.64 8.08 19.69
CA LYS A 37 6.33 8.34 20.95
C LYS A 37 6.54 7.10 21.82
N HIS A 38 5.60 6.13 21.78
CA HIS A 38 5.62 5.01 22.71
C HIS A 38 6.11 3.70 22.08
N TYR A 39 6.12 3.58 20.77
CA TYR A 39 6.37 2.32 20.07
C TYR A 39 7.44 2.39 18.98
N LEU A 40 8.12 3.53 18.80
CA LEU A 40 9.19 3.65 17.81
C LEU A 40 10.33 2.65 18.06
N ASP A 41 10.67 2.41 19.31
CA ASP A 41 11.70 1.45 19.74
C ASP A 41 11.29 -0.03 19.59
N LYS A 42 10.00 -0.32 19.42
CA LYS A 42 9.44 -1.67 19.22
C LYS A 42 9.15 -2.00 17.74
N GLN A 43 9.35 -1.07 16.83
CA GLN A 43 8.96 -1.24 15.43
C GLN A 43 9.67 -2.41 14.76
N ARG A 44 10.99 -2.47 14.87
CA ARG A 44 11.82 -3.47 14.19
C ARG A 44 11.56 -4.89 14.68
N ASP A 45 11.50 -5.10 16.00
CA ASP A 45 11.54 -6.42 16.59
C ASP A 45 10.15 -6.98 16.94
N VAL A 46 9.12 -6.13 16.93
CA VAL A 46 7.76 -6.52 17.35
C VAL A 46 6.71 -6.12 16.30
N ILE A 47 6.57 -4.83 16.01
CA ILE A 47 5.42 -4.32 15.27
C ILE A 47 5.49 -4.68 13.78
N MET A 48 6.60 -4.36 13.10
CA MET A 48 6.75 -4.66 11.68
C MET A 48 6.70 -6.18 11.38
N PRO A 49 7.34 -7.07 12.16
CA PRO A 49 7.18 -8.52 12.01
C PRO A 49 5.74 -8.98 12.18
N ALA A 50 5.02 -8.48 13.20
CA ALA A 50 3.61 -8.82 13.40
C ALA A 50 2.72 -8.35 12.23
N SER A 51 2.91 -7.11 11.77
CA SER A 51 2.20 -6.55 10.62
C SER A 51 2.45 -7.36 9.34
N ALA A 52 3.69 -7.79 9.11
CA ALA A 52 4.05 -8.62 7.97
C ALA A 52 3.42 -10.02 8.03
N GLU A 53 3.40 -10.66 9.21
CA GLU A 53 2.72 -11.95 9.41
C GLU A 53 1.21 -11.82 9.18
N GLN A 54 0.58 -10.74 9.64
CA GLN A 54 -0.84 -10.47 9.43
C GLN A 54 -1.18 -10.37 7.94
N LEU A 55 -0.36 -9.67 7.14
CA LEU A 55 -0.49 -9.61 5.68
C LEU A 55 -0.41 -11.02 5.06
N LEU A 56 0.64 -11.77 5.38
CA LEU A 56 0.86 -13.11 4.82
C LEU A 56 -0.31 -14.05 5.12
N MET A 57 -0.79 -14.05 6.37
CA MET A 57 -1.89 -14.92 6.79
C MET A 57 -3.25 -14.52 6.18
N ALA A 58 -3.36 -13.30 5.66
CA ALA A 58 -4.50 -12.83 4.86
C ALA A 58 -4.35 -13.13 3.36
N GLY A 59 -3.26 -13.80 2.94
CA GLY A 59 -3.04 -14.19 1.55
C GLY A 59 -2.27 -13.16 0.71
N ILE A 60 -1.74 -12.12 1.33
CA ILE A 60 -0.86 -11.15 0.67
C ILE A 60 0.55 -11.76 0.67
N THR A 61 1.06 -12.13 -0.50
CA THR A 61 2.37 -12.79 -0.65
C THR A 61 3.48 -11.81 -1.05
N SER A 62 3.11 -10.61 -1.47
CA SER A 62 4.05 -9.52 -1.73
C SER A 62 3.43 -8.18 -1.32
N ALA A 63 4.24 -7.24 -0.82
CA ALA A 63 3.75 -5.92 -0.43
C ALA A 63 4.81 -4.83 -0.61
N ARG A 64 4.34 -3.59 -0.81
CA ARG A 64 5.19 -2.40 -0.88
C ARG A 64 4.90 -1.49 0.32
N ASP A 65 5.89 -1.34 1.20
CA ASP A 65 5.84 -0.41 2.32
C ASP A 65 6.36 0.96 1.87
N LEU A 66 5.52 1.96 2.03
CA LEU A 66 5.79 3.32 1.56
C LEU A 66 6.12 4.30 2.70
N GLY A 67 6.70 3.80 3.80
CA GLY A 67 7.22 4.69 4.82
C GLY A 67 7.55 4.04 6.15
N GLY A 68 8.80 4.21 6.57
CA GLY A 68 9.31 3.73 7.86
C GLY A 68 10.75 4.17 8.09
N PRO A 69 11.31 3.96 9.31
CA PRO A 69 12.71 4.23 9.60
C PRO A 69 13.61 3.39 8.70
N LEU A 70 14.64 4.01 8.10
CA LEU A 70 15.44 3.38 7.04
C LEU A 70 16.03 2.03 7.45
N GLU A 71 16.78 2.02 8.53
CA GLU A 71 17.55 0.84 8.97
C GLU A 71 16.62 -0.29 9.43
N ASP A 72 15.55 0.03 10.16
CA ASP A 72 14.58 -0.95 10.65
C ASP A 72 13.77 -1.55 9.51
N SER A 73 13.27 -0.72 8.58
CA SER A 73 12.54 -1.17 7.40
C SER A 73 13.36 -2.16 6.57
N LEU A 74 14.61 -1.81 6.26
CA LEU A 74 15.48 -2.67 5.46
C LEU A 74 15.87 -3.97 6.20
N ALA A 75 16.14 -3.90 7.50
CA ALA A 75 16.46 -5.07 8.29
C ALA A 75 15.28 -6.06 8.36
N VAL A 76 14.05 -5.55 8.53
CA VAL A 76 12.83 -6.37 8.54
C VAL A 76 12.56 -6.95 7.14
N ARG A 77 12.64 -6.15 6.07
CA ARG A 77 12.53 -6.63 4.69
C ARG A 77 13.50 -7.78 4.42
N ASP A 78 14.77 -7.57 4.73
CA ASP A 78 15.81 -8.55 4.43
C ASP A 78 15.64 -9.84 5.25
N ALA A 79 15.14 -9.74 6.50
CA ALA A 79 14.81 -10.91 7.31
C ALA A 79 13.61 -11.68 6.74
N ILE A 80 12.57 -11.00 6.26
CA ILE A 80 11.41 -11.62 5.62
C ILE A 80 11.83 -12.25 4.29
N ASN A 81 12.49 -11.51 3.42
CA ASN A 81 12.88 -11.98 2.09
C ASN A 81 13.90 -13.13 2.16
N ALA A 82 14.66 -13.23 3.25
CA ALA A 82 15.53 -14.38 3.56
C ALA A 82 14.79 -15.55 4.24
N GLY A 83 13.49 -15.46 4.48
CA GLY A 83 12.68 -16.49 5.14
C GLY A 83 12.98 -16.68 6.64
N LYS A 84 13.62 -15.71 7.29
CA LYS A 84 13.96 -15.78 8.72
C LYS A 84 12.77 -15.45 9.63
N ILE A 85 11.87 -14.59 9.14
CA ILE A 85 10.60 -14.25 9.80
C ILE A 85 9.47 -14.35 8.77
N PRO A 86 8.24 -14.72 9.20
CA PRO A 86 7.11 -14.84 8.27
C PRO A 86 6.69 -13.48 7.74
N GLY A 87 6.35 -13.42 6.46
CA GLY A 87 5.85 -12.22 5.80
C GLY A 87 5.79 -12.35 4.27
N PRO A 88 5.18 -11.37 3.59
CA PRO A 88 5.20 -11.28 2.14
C PRO A 88 6.60 -10.92 1.62
N THR A 89 6.88 -11.13 0.34
CA THR A 89 8.04 -10.49 -0.29
C THR A 89 7.87 -8.97 -0.17
N MET A 90 8.80 -8.30 0.53
CA MET A 90 8.70 -6.89 0.84
C MET A 90 9.53 -6.02 -0.09
N TYR A 91 8.95 -4.90 -0.49
CA TYR A 91 9.61 -3.77 -1.16
C TYR A 91 9.45 -2.54 -0.28
N MET A 92 10.54 -1.81 -0.01
CA MET A 92 10.56 -0.73 0.98
C MET A 92 11.02 0.59 0.40
N SER A 93 10.34 1.68 0.76
CA SER A 93 10.82 3.03 0.46
C SER A 93 11.79 3.58 1.52
N GLY A 94 11.73 3.04 2.73
CA GLY A 94 12.31 3.73 3.87
C GLY A 94 11.60 5.06 4.16
N PRO A 95 12.29 6.10 4.62
CA PRO A 95 11.67 7.38 4.96
C PRO A 95 10.98 8.08 3.80
N PHE A 96 9.86 8.73 4.08
CA PHE A 96 9.24 9.68 3.15
C PHE A 96 10.16 10.88 2.89
N ILE A 97 10.17 11.40 1.67
CA ILE A 97 10.78 12.69 1.37
C ILE A 97 9.68 13.75 1.27
N GLN A 98 9.83 14.84 2.03
CA GLN A 98 8.88 15.96 2.05
C GLN A 98 9.61 17.28 2.23
N LYS A 99 8.90 18.42 2.10
CA LYS A 99 9.55 19.74 2.28
C LYS A 99 9.99 19.97 3.72
N LYS A 100 9.13 19.66 4.69
CA LYS A 100 9.41 19.86 6.09
C LYS A 100 8.78 18.72 6.91
N PRO A 101 9.57 17.93 7.67
CA PRO A 101 9.03 16.90 8.52
C PRO A 101 8.23 17.48 9.68
N TYR A 102 7.31 16.70 10.21
CA TYR A 102 6.65 17.04 11.47
C TYR A 102 7.62 16.80 12.63
N PRO A 103 7.62 17.65 13.67
CA PRO A 103 8.48 17.45 14.83
C PRO A 103 8.30 16.06 15.46
N GLY A 104 9.42 15.37 15.74
CA GLY A 104 9.42 14.04 16.34
C GLY A 104 9.26 12.88 15.36
N THR A 105 9.17 13.14 14.05
CA THR A 105 9.01 12.11 13.01
C THR A 105 10.23 11.95 12.09
N GLU A 106 11.36 12.56 12.46
CA GLU A 106 12.58 12.64 11.64
C GLU A 106 13.19 11.26 11.33
N ALA A 107 12.86 10.24 12.10
CA ALA A 107 13.31 8.87 11.87
C ALA A 107 12.76 8.30 10.54
N PHE A 108 11.56 8.69 10.14
CA PHE A 108 10.88 8.18 8.94
C PHE A 108 10.34 9.28 8.02
N ARG A 109 10.62 10.57 8.29
CA ARG A 109 10.28 11.73 7.46
C ARG A 109 11.50 12.59 7.25
N TRP A 110 11.96 12.68 6.01
CA TRP A 110 13.15 13.48 5.67
C TRP A 110 12.77 14.76 4.96
N GLY A 111 13.08 15.89 5.59
CA GLY A 111 12.89 17.21 5.00
C GLY A 111 13.88 17.49 3.87
N VAL A 112 13.57 18.43 2.97
CA VAL A 112 14.44 18.85 1.87
C VAL A 112 14.60 20.36 1.90
N ASP A 113 15.87 20.82 1.98
CA ASP A 113 16.20 22.24 2.08
C ASP A 113 16.66 22.85 0.75
N SER A 114 17.20 22.02 -0.15
CA SER A 114 17.71 22.45 -1.46
C SER A 114 17.76 21.29 -2.46
N PRO A 115 17.90 21.55 -3.77
CA PRO A 115 18.14 20.51 -4.76
C PRO A 115 19.36 19.63 -4.49
N ALA A 116 20.44 20.21 -3.92
CA ALA A 116 21.63 19.46 -3.56
C ALA A 116 21.38 18.50 -2.38
N ASP A 117 20.64 18.96 -1.37
CA ASP A 117 20.22 18.14 -0.23
C ASP A 117 19.25 17.03 -0.67
N ALA A 118 18.31 17.34 -1.57
CA ALA A 118 17.41 16.37 -2.19
C ALA A 118 18.17 15.21 -2.84
N ARG A 119 19.17 15.52 -3.68
CA ARG A 119 20.02 14.50 -4.31
C ARG A 119 20.82 13.68 -3.30
N ALA A 120 21.36 14.33 -2.27
CA ALA A 120 22.11 13.63 -1.22
C ALA A 120 21.24 12.60 -0.48
N LYS A 121 19.99 12.97 -0.16
CA LYS A 121 19.04 12.07 0.50
C LYS A 121 18.64 10.89 -0.40
N VAL A 122 18.35 11.14 -1.67
CA VAL A 122 18.04 10.07 -2.63
C VAL A 122 19.23 9.12 -2.79
N ARG A 123 20.47 9.63 -2.93
CA ARG A 123 21.67 8.76 -2.96
C ARG A 123 21.79 7.90 -1.71
N ARG A 124 21.59 8.48 -0.53
CA ARG A 124 21.63 7.72 0.73
C ARG A 124 20.61 6.59 0.76
N LEU A 125 19.37 6.85 0.28
CA LEU A 125 18.34 5.81 0.16
C LEU A 125 18.74 4.73 -0.85
N ALA A 126 19.25 5.12 -2.01
CA ALA A 126 19.70 4.20 -3.07
C ALA A 126 20.88 3.33 -2.59
N GLU A 127 21.88 3.93 -1.95
CA GLU A 127 23.04 3.22 -1.37
C GLU A 127 22.64 2.26 -0.24
N ALA A 128 21.61 2.60 0.52
CA ALA A 128 21.05 1.73 1.53
C ALA A 128 20.25 0.55 0.92
N GLY A 129 19.87 0.64 -0.36
CA GLY A 129 19.18 -0.42 -1.09
C GLY A 129 17.66 -0.40 -0.94
N VAL A 130 17.04 0.78 -0.88
CA VAL A 130 15.57 0.88 -0.97
C VAL A 130 15.10 0.47 -2.36
N ASP A 131 13.83 0.09 -2.48
CA ASP A 131 13.23 -0.39 -3.72
C ASP A 131 12.48 0.72 -4.48
N VAL A 132 12.15 1.82 -3.80
CA VAL A 132 11.33 2.92 -4.32
C VAL A 132 11.59 4.19 -3.52
N ILE A 133 11.41 5.35 -4.13
CA ILE A 133 11.42 6.66 -3.45
C ILE A 133 9.97 7.11 -3.24
N LYS A 134 9.62 7.49 -2.01
CA LYS A 134 8.29 8.01 -1.68
C LYS A 134 8.33 9.51 -1.41
N LEU A 135 7.48 10.26 -2.13
CA LEU A 135 7.24 11.68 -1.92
C LEU A 135 5.89 11.92 -1.23
N ILE A 136 5.86 12.88 -0.33
CA ILE A 136 4.64 13.42 0.24
C ILE A 136 4.68 14.94 0.24
N ASP A 137 3.51 15.59 0.08
CA ASP A 137 3.36 17.04 0.07
C ASP A 137 4.32 17.74 -0.92
N GLN A 138 4.57 17.11 -2.07
CA GLN A 138 5.49 17.64 -3.09
C GLN A 138 5.06 19.00 -3.66
N ASP A 139 3.81 19.39 -3.51
CA ASP A 139 3.32 20.73 -3.85
C ASP A 139 3.89 21.82 -2.94
N GLN A 140 4.46 21.46 -1.79
CA GLN A 140 5.17 22.38 -0.89
C GLN A 140 6.65 22.50 -1.23
N MET A 141 7.21 21.62 -2.04
CA MET A 141 8.61 21.67 -2.49
C MET A 141 8.80 22.70 -3.60
N ALA A 142 10.02 23.20 -3.75
CA ALA A 142 10.39 23.91 -4.96
C ALA A 142 10.46 22.95 -6.15
N GLU A 143 10.09 23.42 -7.35
CA GLU A 143 10.14 22.63 -8.59
C GLU A 143 11.53 22.00 -8.81
N ALA A 144 12.59 22.75 -8.54
CA ALA A 144 13.97 22.28 -8.65
C ALA A 144 14.33 21.15 -7.65
N GLU A 145 13.67 21.09 -6.50
CA GLU A 145 13.85 20.02 -5.51
C GLU A 145 13.20 18.73 -6.01
N ILE A 146 11.98 18.81 -6.53
CA ILE A 146 11.27 17.66 -7.12
C ILE A 146 12.06 17.11 -8.31
N ALA A 147 12.49 17.99 -9.23
CA ALA A 147 13.31 17.62 -10.36
C ALA A 147 14.62 16.92 -9.93
N ALA A 148 15.27 17.41 -8.87
CA ALA A 148 16.48 16.81 -8.34
C ALA A 148 16.25 15.42 -7.73
N ILE A 149 15.11 15.20 -7.03
CA ILE A 149 14.74 13.90 -6.48
C ILE A 149 14.53 12.91 -7.61
N VAL A 150 13.68 13.24 -8.59
CA VAL A 150 13.32 12.32 -9.68
C VAL A 150 14.53 11.98 -10.54
N ASP A 151 15.31 13.00 -10.95
CA ASP A 151 16.52 12.79 -11.75
C ASP A 151 17.54 11.89 -11.01
N GLU A 152 17.77 12.10 -9.73
CA GLU A 152 18.68 11.28 -8.95
C GLU A 152 18.16 9.85 -8.73
N ALA A 153 16.87 9.69 -8.44
CA ALA A 153 16.25 8.38 -8.28
C ALA A 153 16.35 7.55 -9.57
N HIS A 154 16.08 8.17 -10.73
CA HIS A 154 16.15 7.50 -12.02
C HIS A 154 17.57 7.10 -12.40
N LYS A 155 18.61 7.86 -12.01
CA LYS A 155 20.03 7.43 -12.17
C LYS A 155 20.33 6.13 -11.44
N HIS A 156 19.67 5.91 -10.31
CA HIS A 156 19.76 4.67 -9.53
C HIS A 156 18.70 3.64 -9.91
N GLN A 157 17.92 3.86 -10.99
CA GLN A 157 16.85 2.99 -11.49
C GLN A 157 15.72 2.77 -10.49
N LEU A 158 15.56 3.68 -9.51
CA LEU A 158 14.50 3.69 -8.52
C LEU A 158 13.27 4.44 -9.04
N PRO A 159 12.07 3.85 -8.98
CA PRO A 159 10.84 4.58 -9.26
C PRO A 159 10.54 5.58 -8.16
N VAL A 160 9.89 6.68 -8.54
CA VAL A 160 9.42 7.71 -7.62
C VAL A 160 7.90 7.66 -7.54
N ILE A 161 7.38 7.47 -6.34
CA ILE A 161 5.94 7.37 -6.05
C ILE A 161 5.53 8.55 -5.16
N ALA A 162 4.46 9.23 -5.53
CA ALA A 162 4.05 10.47 -4.86
C ALA A 162 2.61 10.44 -4.36
N HIS A 163 2.32 11.12 -3.27
CA HIS A 163 0.95 11.43 -2.86
C HIS A 163 0.20 12.20 -3.96
N ALA A 164 -1.11 11.99 -4.02
CA ALA A 164 -2.02 12.71 -4.92
C ALA A 164 -3.29 13.16 -4.18
N HIS A 165 -3.11 13.83 -3.05
CA HIS A 165 -4.22 14.40 -2.29
C HIS A 165 -4.74 15.69 -2.88
N ARG A 166 -3.86 16.48 -3.48
CA ARG A 166 -4.16 17.79 -4.07
C ARG A 166 -3.81 17.80 -5.56
N PRO A 167 -4.59 18.52 -6.40
CA PRO A 167 -4.32 18.59 -7.85
C PRO A 167 -2.89 19.08 -8.16
N GLU A 168 -2.35 19.98 -7.37
CA GLU A 168 -1.01 20.52 -7.57
C GLU A 168 0.09 19.46 -7.36
N GLU A 169 -0.12 18.50 -6.47
CA GLU A 169 0.80 17.36 -6.30
C GLU A 169 0.88 16.52 -7.59
N VAL A 170 -0.25 16.30 -8.25
CA VAL A 170 -0.30 15.58 -9.53
C VAL A 170 0.37 16.38 -10.64
N ARG A 171 0.06 17.69 -10.76
CA ARG A 171 0.67 18.56 -11.78
C ARG A 171 2.18 18.57 -11.70
N ARG A 172 2.73 18.78 -10.50
CA ARG A 172 4.19 18.80 -10.29
C ARG A 172 4.81 17.43 -10.50
N GLY A 173 4.17 16.37 -9.99
CA GLY A 173 4.63 15.01 -10.20
C GLY A 173 4.73 14.64 -11.67
N LEU A 174 3.70 14.92 -12.47
CA LEU A 174 3.70 14.67 -13.92
C LEU A 174 4.77 15.49 -14.65
N ARG A 175 4.91 16.77 -14.31
CA ARG A 175 5.90 17.67 -14.93
C ARG A 175 7.33 17.18 -14.73
N HIS A 176 7.62 16.58 -13.59
CA HIS A 176 8.97 16.12 -13.25
C HIS A 176 9.19 14.62 -13.45
N GLY A 177 8.19 13.88 -13.95
CA GLY A 177 8.36 12.48 -14.34
C GLY A 177 8.25 11.49 -13.18
N VAL A 178 7.39 11.75 -12.20
CA VAL A 178 7.01 10.77 -11.17
C VAL A 178 6.40 9.53 -11.84
N ASP A 179 6.75 8.33 -11.34
CA ASP A 179 6.39 7.03 -11.96
C ASP A 179 5.03 6.50 -11.49
N GLY A 180 4.52 7.02 -10.37
CA GLY A 180 3.22 6.62 -9.85
C GLY A 180 2.68 7.54 -8.79
N PHE A 181 1.37 7.41 -8.56
CA PHE A 181 0.63 8.21 -7.57
C PHE A 181 -0.15 7.32 -6.62
N GLU A 182 -0.35 7.84 -5.41
CA GLU A 182 -1.09 7.18 -4.33
C GLU A 182 -2.31 8.03 -3.96
N HIS A 183 -3.40 7.33 -3.59
CA HIS A 183 -4.69 7.91 -3.16
C HIS A 183 -5.53 8.50 -4.31
N THR A 184 -6.80 8.80 -4.01
CA THR A 184 -7.76 9.36 -4.99
C THR A 184 -8.00 10.85 -4.82
N GLY A 185 -7.15 11.52 -4.05
CA GLY A 185 -7.39 12.89 -3.64
C GLY A 185 -8.40 12.98 -2.49
N PHE A 186 -7.92 13.46 -1.36
CA PHE A 186 -8.75 13.66 -0.17
C PHE A 186 -9.56 14.96 -0.19
N ALA A 187 -9.38 15.78 -1.21
CA ALA A 187 -10.20 16.97 -1.34
C ALA A 187 -11.68 16.62 -1.48
N ALA A 188 -12.56 17.41 -0.87
CA ALA A 188 -14.00 17.32 -1.07
C ALA A 188 -14.44 17.78 -2.48
N ALA A 189 -13.49 18.13 -3.34
CA ALA A 189 -13.76 18.42 -4.74
C ALA A 189 -14.42 17.20 -5.41
N PRO A 190 -15.48 17.39 -6.20
CA PRO A 190 -16.25 16.27 -6.75
C PRO A 190 -15.49 15.48 -7.81
N GLU A 191 -14.46 16.07 -8.41
CA GLU A 191 -13.68 15.47 -9.49
C GLU A 191 -12.28 16.07 -9.60
N PHE A 192 -11.39 15.38 -10.32
CA PHE A 192 -10.11 15.95 -10.73
C PHE A 192 -10.33 17.10 -11.72
N PRO A 193 -9.53 18.18 -11.64
CA PRO A 193 -9.62 19.29 -12.58
C PRO A 193 -9.35 18.86 -14.03
N PRO A 194 -9.98 19.52 -15.03
CA PRO A 194 -9.81 19.16 -16.44
C PRO A 194 -8.36 19.15 -16.94
N ASP A 195 -7.55 20.11 -16.51
CA ASP A 195 -6.12 20.20 -16.85
C ASP A 195 -5.29 19.04 -16.29
N VAL A 196 -5.61 18.57 -15.08
CA VAL A 196 -4.99 17.36 -14.50
C VAL A 196 -5.35 16.13 -15.33
N MET A 197 -6.62 16.02 -15.73
CA MET A 197 -7.09 14.91 -16.56
C MET A 197 -6.48 14.91 -17.96
N GLU A 198 -6.25 16.08 -18.54
CA GLU A 198 -5.55 16.23 -19.81
C GLU A 198 -4.10 15.79 -19.68
N ALA A 199 -3.38 16.30 -18.70
CA ALA A 199 -1.99 15.93 -18.43
C ALA A 199 -1.80 14.42 -18.16
N LEU A 200 -2.75 13.79 -17.45
CA LEU A 200 -2.74 12.35 -17.24
C LEU A 200 -2.88 11.57 -18.55
N ARG A 201 -3.83 11.98 -19.43
CA ARG A 201 -4.02 11.33 -20.73
C ARG A 201 -2.81 11.51 -21.65
N GLU A 202 -2.22 12.70 -21.68
CA GLU A 202 -0.99 12.95 -22.44
C GLU A 202 0.16 12.08 -21.97
N ARG A 203 0.35 11.99 -20.62
CA ARG A 203 1.39 11.15 -20.03
C ARG A 203 1.20 9.67 -20.35
N THR A 204 -0.02 9.15 -20.24
CA THR A 204 -0.34 7.74 -20.47
C THR A 204 -0.36 7.37 -21.95
N ALA A 205 -0.65 8.31 -22.84
CA ALA A 205 -0.55 8.13 -24.29
C ALA A 205 0.91 8.02 -24.77
N ASN A 206 1.88 8.52 -24.00
CA ASN A 206 3.29 8.44 -24.35
C ASN A 206 3.89 7.07 -23.95
N MET A 207 3.75 6.09 -24.84
CA MET A 207 4.21 4.71 -24.61
C MET A 207 5.73 4.60 -24.34
N ALA A 208 6.52 5.58 -24.77
CA ALA A 208 7.97 5.57 -24.54
C ALA A 208 8.33 5.74 -23.06
N LEU A 209 7.45 6.32 -22.26
CA LEU A 209 7.62 6.51 -20.82
C LEU A 209 7.16 5.30 -19.98
N GLY A 210 6.62 4.27 -20.62
CA GLY A 210 6.02 3.14 -19.94
C GLY A 210 4.73 3.48 -19.18
N PRO A 211 4.15 2.51 -18.46
CA PRO A 211 2.92 2.71 -17.70
C PRO A 211 3.09 3.77 -16.59
N LEU A 212 2.05 4.56 -16.36
CA LEU A 212 1.89 5.36 -15.16
C LEU A 212 1.00 4.57 -14.20
N PHE A 213 1.48 4.30 -12.99
CA PHE A 213 0.75 3.53 -12.00
C PHE A 213 0.01 4.43 -11.02
N TRP A 214 -1.14 3.93 -10.51
CA TRP A 214 -1.91 4.64 -9.50
C TRP A 214 -2.54 3.68 -8.50
N THR A 215 -2.27 3.90 -7.21
CA THR A 215 -2.82 3.11 -6.11
C THR A 215 -3.88 3.94 -5.36
N PRO A 216 -5.18 3.75 -5.60
CA PRO A 216 -6.22 4.68 -5.16
C PRO A 216 -6.56 4.63 -3.67
N THR A 217 -6.30 3.56 -2.95
CA THR A 217 -6.52 3.38 -1.49
C THR A 217 -7.92 3.81 -1.02
N VAL A 218 -8.96 3.22 -1.59
CA VAL A 218 -10.34 3.72 -1.42
C VAL A 218 -11.11 3.11 -0.26
N GLU A 219 -10.69 1.92 0.24
CA GLU A 219 -11.50 1.11 1.16
C GLU A 219 -11.88 1.83 2.44
N GLY A 220 -10.98 2.65 3.01
CA GLY A 220 -11.25 3.35 4.26
C GLY A 220 -12.48 4.25 4.20
N LEU A 221 -12.76 4.87 3.05
CA LEU A 221 -13.94 5.72 2.88
C LEU A 221 -15.26 4.94 2.89
N TYR A 222 -15.24 3.65 2.59
CA TYR A 222 -16.40 2.77 2.69
C TYR A 222 -16.46 2.05 4.04
N ASN A 223 -15.32 1.62 4.56
CA ASN A 223 -15.24 0.73 5.71
C ASN A 223 -15.19 1.44 7.06
N PHE A 224 -14.67 2.66 7.18
CA PHE A 224 -14.73 3.40 8.44
C PHE A 224 -16.13 3.51 9.01
N PRO A 225 -17.16 3.94 8.24
CA PRO A 225 -18.54 3.94 8.72
C PRO A 225 -19.08 2.55 9.03
N TYR A 226 -18.64 1.53 8.29
CA TYR A 226 -19.05 0.15 8.52
C TYR A 226 -18.49 -0.38 9.83
N THR A 227 -17.18 -0.22 10.06
CA THR A 227 -16.49 -0.70 11.25
C THR A 227 -17.05 -0.12 12.54
N VAL A 228 -17.50 1.15 12.50
CA VAL A 228 -18.17 1.78 13.66
C VAL A 228 -19.53 1.16 13.97
N ARG A 229 -20.27 0.77 12.94
CA ARG A 229 -21.58 0.10 13.13
C ARG A 229 -21.46 -1.39 13.42
N ASN A 230 -20.36 -2.00 12.99
CA ASN A 230 -20.10 -3.44 13.08
C ASN A 230 -18.73 -3.64 13.72
N HIS A 231 -18.71 -3.87 15.02
CA HIS A 231 -17.47 -4.08 15.79
C HIS A 231 -16.74 -5.38 15.43
N GLU A 232 -17.30 -6.22 14.58
CA GLU A 232 -16.72 -7.53 14.22
C GLU A 232 -15.29 -7.46 13.70
N PHE A 233 -14.89 -6.33 13.08
CA PHE A 233 -13.51 -6.15 12.63
C PHE A 233 -12.54 -5.90 13.78
N ILE A 234 -13.00 -5.25 14.86
CA ILE A 234 -12.21 -5.03 16.06
C ILE A 234 -12.22 -6.27 16.95
N ASP A 235 -13.29 -7.04 16.90
CA ASP A 235 -13.44 -8.28 17.66
C ASP A 235 -12.77 -9.48 17.00
N ASN A 236 -12.44 -9.39 15.71
CA ASN A 236 -11.73 -10.42 14.95
C ASN A 236 -10.26 -10.49 15.38
N ASP A 237 -9.78 -11.69 15.72
CA ASP A 237 -8.44 -11.92 16.24
C ASP A 237 -7.32 -11.83 15.21
N SER A 238 -7.65 -11.70 13.91
CA SER A 238 -6.64 -11.72 12.84
C SER A 238 -5.70 -10.50 12.86
N TRP A 239 -6.18 -9.34 13.27
CA TRP A 239 -5.41 -8.09 13.21
C TRP A 239 -4.38 -7.93 14.35
N HIS A 240 -4.48 -8.69 15.40
CA HIS A 240 -3.53 -8.60 16.52
C HIS A 240 -2.58 -9.80 16.61
N ARG A 241 -2.59 -10.68 15.60
CA ARG A 241 -1.61 -11.76 15.50
C ARG A 241 -0.18 -11.23 15.60
N GLY A 242 0.62 -11.83 16.48
CA GLY A 242 2.02 -11.46 16.69
C GLY A 242 2.23 -10.23 17.58
N LEU A 243 1.18 -9.46 17.90
CA LEU A 243 1.30 -8.31 18.80
C LEU A 243 1.21 -8.73 20.27
N PRO A 244 2.02 -8.13 21.17
CA PRO A 244 1.89 -8.29 22.62
C PRO A 244 0.53 -7.82 23.13
N PRO A 245 -0.01 -8.46 24.19
CA PRO A 245 -1.34 -8.13 24.73
C PRO A 245 -1.50 -6.68 25.20
N ASP A 246 -0.44 -6.05 25.70
CA ASP A 246 -0.43 -4.65 26.13
C ASP A 246 -0.62 -3.70 24.94
N ILE A 247 0.05 -3.95 23.82
CA ILE A 247 -0.11 -3.19 22.57
C ILE A 247 -1.53 -3.38 22.01
N VAL A 248 -2.04 -4.63 22.01
CA VAL A 248 -3.41 -4.91 21.56
C VAL A 248 -4.44 -4.16 22.40
N ALA A 249 -4.27 -4.17 23.73
CA ALA A 249 -5.17 -3.45 24.64
C ALA A 249 -5.14 -1.94 24.38
N ASP A 250 -3.96 -1.39 24.08
CA ASP A 250 -3.80 0.05 23.80
C ASP A 250 -4.43 0.44 22.46
N ILE A 251 -4.23 -0.35 21.42
CA ILE A 251 -4.91 -0.15 20.13
C ILE A 251 -6.43 -0.17 20.33
N ARG A 252 -6.98 -1.20 21.01
CA ARG A 252 -8.44 -1.30 21.28
C ARG A 252 -8.95 -0.06 22.02
N LYS A 253 -8.24 0.37 23.05
CA LYS A 253 -8.59 1.56 23.82
C LYS A 253 -8.57 2.82 22.96
N SER A 254 -7.60 2.97 22.07
CA SER A 254 -7.53 4.12 21.18
C SER A 254 -8.73 4.23 20.22
N LEU A 255 -9.37 3.10 19.91
CA LEU A 255 -10.49 2.98 19.00
C LEU A 255 -11.87 3.01 19.68
N GLU A 256 -11.96 3.24 21.01
CA GLU A 256 -13.23 3.37 21.73
C GLU A 256 -14.09 4.55 21.22
N HIS A 257 -13.44 5.55 20.61
CA HIS A 257 -14.08 6.75 20.08
C HIS A 257 -13.69 7.00 18.61
N PRO A 258 -14.01 6.08 17.67
CA PRO A 258 -13.62 6.20 16.28
C PRO A 258 -14.19 7.43 15.59
N GLU A 259 -15.29 7.98 16.07
CA GLU A 259 -15.89 9.23 15.58
C GLU A 259 -14.98 10.47 15.77
N ARG A 260 -13.95 10.37 16.61
CA ARG A 260 -12.94 11.43 16.84
C ARG A 260 -11.78 11.36 15.87
N ILE A 261 -11.62 10.25 15.15
CA ILE A 261 -10.56 10.07 14.17
C ILE A 261 -10.83 11.00 12.97
N SER A 262 -9.83 11.79 12.58
CA SER A 262 -9.99 12.79 11.51
C SER A 262 -10.40 12.16 10.17
N TYR A 263 -9.88 10.98 9.83
CA TYR A 263 -10.28 10.24 8.63
C TYR A 263 -11.77 9.91 8.63
N PHE A 264 -12.29 9.45 9.78
CA PHE A 264 -13.70 9.15 9.94
C PHE A 264 -14.57 10.39 9.80
N GLN A 265 -14.17 11.50 10.42
CA GLN A 265 -14.91 12.78 10.36
C GLN A 265 -14.99 13.33 8.92
N GLN A 266 -13.99 13.07 8.10
CA GLN A 266 -13.93 13.54 6.72
C GLN A 266 -14.68 12.63 5.73
N THR A 267 -14.98 11.40 6.10
CA THR A 267 -15.64 10.41 5.24
C THR A 267 -16.96 10.90 4.61
N PRO A 268 -17.89 11.54 5.35
CA PRO A 268 -19.15 12.00 4.78
C PRO A 268 -19.00 13.00 3.63
N GLN A 269 -17.92 13.79 3.64
CA GLN A 269 -17.63 14.76 2.58
C GLN A 269 -16.88 14.14 1.40
N ARG A 270 -16.03 13.14 1.64
CA ARG A 270 -15.15 12.54 0.64
C ARG A 270 -15.79 11.39 -0.12
N GLN A 271 -16.46 10.49 0.58
CA GLN A 271 -17.03 9.28 -0.01
C GLN A 271 -17.94 9.58 -1.22
N PRO A 272 -18.84 10.59 -1.21
CA PRO A 272 -19.69 10.88 -2.36
C PRO A 272 -18.92 11.29 -3.63
N THR A 273 -17.68 11.76 -3.51
CA THR A 273 -16.86 12.20 -4.63
C THR A 273 -16.00 11.06 -5.22
N LEU A 274 -15.89 9.96 -4.50
CA LEU A 274 -14.90 8.93 -4.77
C LEU A 274 -15.14 8.22 -6.09
N ARG A 275 -16.38 7.80 -6.35
CA ARG A 275 -16.74 7.11 -7.59
C ARG A 275 -16.36 7.90 -8.83
N ARG A 276 -16.69 9.20 -8.85
CA ARG A 276 -16.39 10.07 -9.99
C ARG A 276 -14.89 10.16 -10.23
N LYS A 277 -14.10 10.35 -9.18
CA LYS A 277 -12.62 10.42 -9.26
C LYS A 277 -12.03 9.10 -9.72
N PHE A 278 -12.51 7.99 -9.19
CA PHE A 278 -12.04 6.67 -9.59
C PHE A 278 -12.31 6.38 -11.07
N ASP A 279 -13.51 6.73 -11.56
CA ASP A 279 -13.85 6.60 -12.97
C ASP A 279 -12.96 7.50 -13.86
N GLN A 280 -12.63 8.71 -13.41
CA GLN A 280 -11.69 9.58 -14.10
C GLN A 280 -10.30 8.95 -14.21
N LEU A 281 -9.79 8.32 -13.14
CA LEU A 281 -8.52 7.61 -13.18
C LEU A 281 -8.57 6.46 -14.19
N ARG A 282 -9.62 5.63 -14.16
CA ARG A 282 -9.81 4.56 -15.17
C ARG A 282 -9.81 5.07 -16.60
N GLN A 283 -10.42 6.23 -16.84
CA GLN A 283 -10.52 6.86 -18.16
C GLN A 283 -9.24 7.58 -18.59
N SER A 284 -8.32 7.84 -17.68
CA SER A 284 -7.06 8.53 -17.97
C SER A 284 -5.99 7.66 -18.58
N GLY A 285 -6.18 6.33 -18.58
CA GLY A 285 -5.20 5.37 -19.07
C GLY A 285 -4.12 4.99 -18.04
N VAL A 286 -4.21 5.43 -16.79
CA VAL A 286 -3.33 4.95 -15.72
C VAL A 286 -3.59 3.48 -15.43
N VAL A 287 -2.56 2.76 -15.02
CA VAL A 287 -2.69 1.38 -14.56
C VAL A 287 -2.98 1.41 -13.06
N LEU A 288 -4.17 0.98 -12.68
CA LEU A 288 -4.59 0.93 -11.28
C LEU A 288 -3.98 -0.28 -10.57
N LEU A 289 -3.50 -0.06 -9.36
CA LEU A 289 -2.95 -1.08 -8.46
C LEU A 289 -3.77 -1.14 -7.19
N VAL A 290 -3.98 -2.35 -6.66
CA VAL A 290 -4.54 -2.52 -5.33
C VAL A 290 -3.48 -2.19 -4.29
N GLY A 291 -3.83 -1.35 -3.34
CA GLY A 291 -3.06 -1.00 -2.17
C GLY A 291 -3.94 -0.24 -1.21
N THR A 292 -3.65 -0.33 0.08
CA THR A 292 -4.64 -0.03 1.10
C THR A 292 -4.30 1.14 1.99
N ASP A 293 -3.02 1.47 2.16
CA ASP A 293 -2.57 2.34 3.25
C ASP A 293 -2.82 1.71 4.63
N SER A 294 -2.70 0.34 4.70
CA SER A 294 -2.92 -0.40 5.96
C SER A 294 -1.87 -0.05 7.01
N GLY A 295 -2.31 -0.10 8.27
CA GLY A 295 -1.58 0.37 9.43
C GLY A 295 -2.08 1.71 9.96
N ILE A 296 -2.65 2.59 9.11
CA ILE A 296 -3.28 3.83 9.59
C ILE A 296 -4.50 3.54 10.48
N PRO A 297 -5.03 4.52 11.22
CA PRO A 297 -6.15 4.30 12.16
C PRO A 297 -7.28 3.46 11.58
N MET A 298 -7.64 2.38 12.28
CA MET A 298 -8.69 1.42 11.91
C MET A 298 -8.45 0.60 10.64
N LYS A 299 -7.28 0.68 10.02
CA LYS A 299 -6.95 -0.10 8.81
C LYS A 299 -5.94 -1.20 9.16
N PHE A 300 -6.44 -2.40 9.37
CA PHE A 300 -5.64 -3.52 9.81
C PHE A 300 -5.06 -4.32 8.64
N HIS A 301 -3.80 -4.73 8.76
CA HIS A 301 -3.06 -5.46 7.72
C HIS A 301 -3.72 -6.77 7.30
N SER A 302 -4.42 -7.43 8.21
CA SER A 302 -5.15 -8.68 7.92
C SER A 302 -6.48 -8.47 7.17
N GLN A 303 -6.94 -7.23 7.03
CA GLN A 303 -8.31 -6.96 6.57
C GLN A 303 -8.37 -5.99 5.39
N SER A 304 -7.52 -4.98 5.34
CA SER A 304 -7.67 -3.87 4.40
C SER A 304 -7.61 -4.29 2.92
N THR A 305 -6.78 -5.27 2.54
CA THR A 305 -6.61 -5.64 1.12
C THR A 305 -7.87 -6.28 0.53
N TRP A 306 -8.55 -7.18 1.26
CA TRP A 306 -9.79 -7.73 0.75
C TRP A 306 -10.94 -6.71 0.76
N HIS A 307 -10.96 -5.79 1.71
CA HIS A 307 -11.90 -4.65 1.71
C HIS A 307 -11.67 -3.72 0.52
N GLU A 308 -10.41 -3.46 0.14
CA GLU A 308 -10.11 -2.67 -1.06
C GLU A 308 -10.67 -3.35 -2.32
N LEU A 309 -10.46 -4.66 -2.45
CA LEU A 309 -11.01 -5.45 -3.57
C LEU A 309 -12.55 -5.45 -3.58
N GLU A 310 -13.18 -5.62 -2.41
CA GLU A 310 -14.64 -5.56 -2.27
C GLU A 310 -15.16 -4.16 -2.65
N ALA A 311 -14.51 -3.09 -2.19
CA ALA A 311 -14.89 -1.72 -2.54
C ALA A 311 -14.79 -1.48 -4.06
N TRP A 312 -13.77 -2.00 -4.72
CA TRP A 312 -13.64 -1.87 -6.17
C TRP A 312 -14.75 -2.59 -6.92
N VAL A 313 -15.08 -3.82 -6.52
CA VAL A 313 -16.06 -4.64 -7.22
C VAL A 313 -17.48 -4.19 -6.88
N ASP A 314 -17.81 -4.08 -5.60
CA ASP A 314 -19.20 -3.91 -5.15
C ASP A 314 -19.63 -2.43 -5.12
N GLN A 315 -18.69 -1.48 -4.95
CA GLN A 315 -19.00 -0.07 -4.84
C GLN A 315 -18.61 0.74 -6.08
N LEU A 316 -17.58 0.30 -6.83
CA LEU A 316 -17.03 1.04 -7.96
C LEU A 316 -17.21 0.33 -9.30
N ASP A 317 -17.96 -0.78 -9.35
CA ASP A 317 -18.29 -1.57 -10.54
C ASP A 317 -17.04 -1.98 -11.36
N VAL A 318 -15.94 -2.34 -10.69
CA VAL A 318 -14.80 -2.93 -11.34
C VAL A 318 -15.06 -4.42 -11.54
N PRO A 319 -14.89 -4.98 -12.74
CA PRO A 319 -14.99 -6.42 -12.92
C PRO A 319 -14.03 -7.17 -11.98
N ALA A 320 -14.49 -8.20 -11.29
CA ALA A 320 -13.70 -8.93 -10.29
C ALA A 320 -12.34 -9.40 -10.84
N ILE A 321 -12.31 -9.86 -12.10
CA ILE A 321 -11.06 -10.29 -12.75
C ILE A 321 -10.06 -9.14 -12.90
N ASP A 322 -10.53 -7.91 -13.16
CA ASP A 322 -9.65 -6.75 -13.32
C ASP A 322 -9.15 -6.26 -11.96
N ALA A 323 -10.00 -6.31 -10.92
CA ALA A 323 -9.59 -6.04 -9.55
C ALA A 323 -8.52 -7.05 -9.06
N ILE A 324 -8.70 -8.36 -9.36
CA ILE A 324 -7.72 -9.39 -9.04
C ILE A 324 -6.40 -9.17 -9.81
N ARG A 325 -6.44 -8.79 -11.08
CA ARG A 325 -5.24 -8.44 -11.85
C ARG A 325 -4.51 -7.24 -11.27
N ALA A 326 -5.25 -6.25 -10.77
CA ALA A 326 -4.70 -5.09 -10.08
C ALA A 326 -4.09 -5.44 -8.70
N ALA A 327 -4.44 -6.60 -8.14
CA ALA A 327 -3.88 -7.13 -6.90
C ALA A 327 -2.88 -8.28 -7.11
N THR A 328 -2.51 -8.63 -8.35
CA THR A 328 -1.61 -9.75 -8.64
C THR A 328 -0.62 -9.42 -9.75
N TYR A 329 -1.06 -9.37 -10.99
CA TYR A 329 -0.22 -9.19 -12.18
C TYR A 329 0.38 -7.78 -12.28
N TRP A 330 -0.46 -6.74 -12.21
CA TRP A 330 0.00 -5.37 -12.40
C TRP A 330 0.97 -4.88 -11.32
N PRO A 331 0.82 -5.23 -10.03
CA PRO A 331 1.84 -4.97 -9.01
C PRO A 331 3.20 -5.59 -9.36
N ALA A 332 3.22 -6.82 -9.82
CA ALA A 332 4.47 -7.48 -10.23
C ALA A 332 5.14 -6.73 -11.41
N VAL A 333 4.35 -6.26 -12.39
CA VAL A 333 4.86 -5.40 -13.48
C VAL A 333 5.41 -4.07 -12.92
N ALA A 334 4.68 -3.42 -12.01
CA ALA A 334 5.09 -2.13 -11.42
C ALA A 334 6.42 -2.23 -10.67
N MET A 335 6.66 -3.38 -10.02
CA MET A 335 7.91 -3.65 -9.30
C MET A 335 8.98 -4.34 -10.17
N LYS A 336 8.75 -4.48 -11.50
CA LYS A 336 9.65 -5.18 -12.45
C LYS A 336 9.94 -6.64 -12.04
N ALA A 337 8.99 -7.26 -11.34
CA ALA A 337 9.06 -8.62 -10.78
C ALA A 337 8.15 -9.61 -11.51
N ASP A 338 7.56 -9.22 -12.64
CA ASP A 338 6.58 -10.01 -13.41
C ASP A 338 7.16 -11.28 -14.05
N LYS A 339 8.49 -11.39 -14.13
CA LYS A 339 9.16 -12.64 -14.52
C LYS A 339 9.05 -13.72 -13.45
N ASP A 340 8.99 -13.32 -12.19
CA ASP A 340 9.06 -14.21 -11.02
C ASP A 340 7.73 -14.35 -10.27
N TYR A 341 6.82 -13.35 -10.38
CA TYR A 341 5.59 -13.25 -9.59
C TYR A 341 4.37 -12.88 -10.44
N GLY A 342 3.21 -12.77 -9.79
CA GLY A 342 1.99 -12.16 -10.33
C GLY A 342 1.07 -13.08 -11.14
N THR A 343 1.52 -14.27 -11.52
CA THR A 343 0.71 -15.30 -12.23
C THR A 343 1.10 -16.68 -11.76
N VAL A 344 0.16 -17.64 -11.85
CA VAL A 344 0.44 -19.06 -11.69
C VAL A 344 0.92 -19.61 -13.03
N THR A 345 2.22 -19.62 -13.22
CA THR A 345 2.87 -20.01 -14.49
C THR A 345 4.17 -20.77 -14.17
N GLU A 346 4.47 -21.80 -14.96
CA GLU A 346 5.71 -22.56 -14.83
C GLU A 346 6.95 -21.63 -14.90
N GLY A 347 7.92 -21.87 -14.02
CA GLY A 347 9.15 -21.09 -13.91
C GLY A 347 9.08 -19.91 -12.94
N LYS A 348 7.91 -19.56 -12.41
CA LYS A 348 7.74 -18.52 -11.39
C LYS A 348 7.71 -19.09 -9.97
N TYR A 349 7.92 -18.24 -8.99
CA TYR A 349 7.72 -18.61 -7.60
C TYR A 349 6.27 -19.07 -7.37
N ALA A 350 6.11 -20.16 -6.62
CA ALA A 350 4.81 -20.64 -6.20
C ALA A 350 4.29 -19.83 -5.01
N ASP A 351 3.88 -18.59 -5.30
CA ASP A 351 3.12 -17.72 -4.41
C ASP A 351 1.66 -17.85 -4.79
N ILE A 352 0.93 -18.72 -4.08
CA ILE A 352 -0.41 -19.16 -4.46
C ILE A 352 -1.33 -19.11 -3.24
N ILE A 353 -2.56 -18.69 -3.46
CA ILE A 353 -3.62 -18.80 -2.47
C ILE A 353 -4.78 -19.65 -2.98
N ALA A 354 -5.50 -20.29 -2.06
CA ALA A 354 -6.76 -20.95 -2.37
C ALA A 354 -7.85 -20.53 -1.38
N VAL A 355 -9.04 -20.28 -1.92
CA VAL A 355 -10.21 -19.75 -1.21
C VAL A 355 -11.42 -20.60 -1.56
N LYS A 356 -12.18 -21.05 -0.58
CA LYS A 356 -13.44 -21.79 -0.83
C LYS A 356 -14.45 -20.93 -1.57
N GLY A 357 -15.01 -21.49 -2.65
CA GLY A 357 -15.99 -20.83 -3.48
C GLY A 357 -15.41 -20.17 -4.73
N ASP A 358 -16.23 -19.37 -5.40
CA ASP A 358 -15.91 -18.68 -6.66
C ASP A 358 -15.67 -17.20 -6.38
N VAL A 359 -14.41 -16.81 -6.28
CA VAL A 359 -13.98 -15.43 -5.98
C VAL A 359 -14.39 -14.46 -7.09
N LEU A 360 -14.52 -14.92 -8.35
CA LEU A 360 -14.97 -14.04 -9.44
C LEU A 360 -16.46 -13.68 -9.33
N LYS A 361 -17.25 -14.51 -8.64
CA LYS A 361 -18.65 -14.20 -8.34
C LYS A 361 -18.84 -13.44 -7.04
N GLN A 362 -17.95 -13.67 -6.06
CA GLN A 362 -18.05 -13.07 -4.75
C GLN A 362 -16.65 -12.77 -4.20
N VAL A 363 -16.15 -11.58 -4.48
CA VAL A 363 -14.78 -11.17 -4.10
C VAL A 363 -14.58 -11.12 -2.59
N ALA A 364 -15.64 -10.85 -1.81
CA ALA A 364 -15.63 -10.86 -0.35
C ALA A 364 -15.21 -12.21 0.27
N LEU A 365 -15.20 -13.31 -0.48
CA LEU A 365 -14.63 -14.59 -0.03
C LEU A 365 -13.15 -14.48 0.33
N LEU A 366 -12.43 -13.48 -0.21
CA LEU A 366 -11.03 -13.19 0.12
C LEU A 366 -10.82 -12.76 1.58
N GLN A 367 -11.86 -12.38 2.31
CA GLN A 367 -11.77 -12.16 3.76
C GLN A 367 -11.28 -13.42 4.50
N ARG A 368 -11.42 -14.60 3.90
CA ARG A 368 -11.04 -15.88 4.49
C ARG A 368 -10.24 -16.73 3.50
N VAL A 369 -8.97 -16.43 3.37
CA VAL A 369 -8.05 -17.28 2.60
C VAL A 369 -7.80 -18.57 3.37
N ASP A 370 -8.05 -19.71 2.74
CA ASP A 370 -7.96 -21.03 3.38
C ASP A 370 -6.54 -21.61 3.30
N ILE A 371 -5.85 -21.41 2.18
CA ILE A 371 -4.51 -21.92 1.91
C ILE A 371 -3.61 -20.77 1.43
N VAL A 372 -2.43 -20.66 2.00
CA VAL A 372 -1.39 -19.74 1.54
C VAL A 372 -0.11 -20.55 1.31
N ILE A 373 0.41 -20.46 0.11
CA ILE A 373 1.69 -21.02 -0.30
C ILE A 373 2.60 -19.84 -0.63
N LYS A 374 3.76 -19.79 0.04
CA LYS A 374 4.78 -18.78 -0.15
C LYS A 374 6.09 -19.42 -0.58
N HIS A 375 6.61 -19.06 -1.76
CA HIS A 375 7.82 -19.67 -2.35
C HIS A 375 7.79 -21.19 -2.33
N GLY A 376 6.62 -21.78 -2.65
CA GLY A 376 6.42 -23.22 -2.68
C GLY A 376 6.24 -23.89 -1.32
N GLN A 377 6.25 -23.15 -0.23
CA GLN A 377 6.00 -23.67 1.12
C GLN A 377 4.61 -23.28 1.59
N ARG A 378 3.84 -24.25 2.07
CA ARG A 378 2.56 -23.99 2.71
C ARG A 378 2.76 -23.32 4.06
N VAL A 379 2.21 -22.12 4.24
CA VAL A 379 2.31 -21.32 5.48
C VAL A 379 0.96 -21.21 6.20
N LYS A 380 -0.14 -21.55 5.48
CA LYS A 380 -1.49 -21.66 6.04
C LYS A 380 -2.28 -22.78 5.39
#